data_7c28c23567ef2ba3ac9b2ad96a179b05
#
_entry.id   7c28c23567ef2ba3ac9b2ad96a179b05
#
_cell.length_a   1.000
_cell.length_b   1.000
_cell.length_c   1.000
_cell.angle_alpha   90.00
_cell.angle_beta   90.00
_cell.angle_gamma   90.00
#
_symmetry.space_group_name_H-M   'P 1'
#
loop_
_entity.id
_entity.type
_entity.pdbx_description
1 polymer ?
#
loop_
_entity_poly.entity_id
_entity_poly.type
_entity_poly.pdbx_seq_one_letter_code
_entity_poly.pdbx_strand_id
1 'polypeptide(L)'
;SENGQHSTSASIALSSDYVWRGYSQSDNKPAISGSVDYSHISGFYAGTWASNVDFMINDDDAHLEMDIYAGYAGEFHNNGIAYDVGVLRYIYPGTDGGNWNEVYGSLSYHYFSLGISHSGDVYGSGEKGTYYNLGVNYPLPAGINLGLGLGYYDYDRDVFGSGNPDSATDYLVGLSKDFAGFELNLSYSNTNSNAKDLYGSKYADSRFIFSISKSM
;
A
#
# COMPACT_ATOMS: atom_id res chain seq x y z
N SER A 1 23.62 13.14 8.26
CA SER A 1 23.98 14.38 8.99
C SER A 1 22.70 15.06 9.44
N GLU A 2 22.40 14.88 10.71
CA GLU A 2 21.25 15.52 11.36
C GLU A 2 21.59 16.98 11.65
N ASN A 3 21.26 17.84 10.72
CA ASN A 3 20.77 19.15 11.11
C ASN A 3 19.32 18.93 11.51
N GLY A 4 18.86 19.25 12.72
CA GLY A 4 17.53 18.91 13.28
C GLY A 4 16.30 19.35 12.48
N GLN A 5 16.45 19.70 11.19
CA GLN A 5 15.41 20.03 10.23
C GLN A 5 15.18 18.95 9.18
N HIS A 6 16.13 18.07 8.97
CA HIS A 6 16.11 17.04 7.93
C HIS A 6 16.34 15.67 8.55
N SER A 7 15.58 14.69 8.11
CA SER A 7 15.72 13.28 8.50
C SER A 7 15.69 12.38 7.27
N THR A 8 16.53 11.36 7.26
CA THR A 8 16.52 10.31 6.25
C THR A 8 16.44 8.97 6.92
N SER A 9 15.68 8.05 6.32
CA SER A 9 15.55 6.68 6.79
C SER A 9 15.56 5.72 5.61
N ALA A 10 15.86 4.47 5.89
CA ALA A 10 15.78 3.38 4.94
C ALA A 10 15.13 2.17 5.59
N SER A 11 14.48 1.35 4.81
CA SER A 11 13.90 0.09 5.27
C SER A 11 14.13 -1.03 4.29
N ILE A 12 14.11 -2.25 4.80
CA ILE A 12 14.12 -3.48 4.01
C ILE A 12 13.14 -4.46 4.61
N ALA A 13 12.44 -5.21 3.78
CA ALA A 13 11.48 -6.23 4.21
C ALA A 13 11.58 -7.49 3.36
N LEU A 14 11.34 -8.62 3.99
CA LEU A 14 11.08 -9.91 3.36
C LEU A 14 9.67 -10.32 3.71
N SER A 15 8.89 -10.72 2.72
CA SER A 15 7.52 -11.15 2.88
C SER A 15 7.26 -12.45 2.13
N SER A 16 6.37 -13.29 2.66
CA SER A 16 5.96 -14.53 1.97
C SER A 16 5.14 -14.27 0.72
N ASP A 17 4.55 -13.09 0.61
CA ASP A 17 3.75 -12.64 -0.53
C ASP A 17 3.70 -11.11 -0.54
N TYR A 18 3.62 -10.50 -1.69
CA TYR A 18 3.32 -9.09 -1.81
C TYR A 18 1.85 -8.91 -2.17
N VAL A 19 1.04 -8.64 -1.17
CA VAL A 19 -0.40 -8.38 -1.33
C VAL A 19 -0.66 -6.88 -1.24
N TRP A 20 -1.26 -6.34 -2.29
CA TRP A 20 -1.63 -4.95 -2.38
C TRP A 20 -3.13 -4.82 -2.63
N ARG A 21 -3.81 -4.11 -1.73
CA ARG A 21 -5.28 -3.90 -1.82
C ARG A 21 -6.04 -5.21 -2.07
N GLY A 22 -5.63 -6.28 -1.35
CA GLY A 22 -6.30 -7.58 -1.33
C GLY A 22 -5.82 -8.60 -2.34
N TYR A 23 -4.90 -8.29 -3.25
CA TYR A 23 -4.43 -9.27 -4.23
C TYR A 23 -2.92 -9.28 -4.42
N SER A 24 -2.40 -10.47 -4.73
CA SER A 24 -0.97 -10.70 -4.86
C SER A 24 -0.37 -10.00 -6.07
N GLN A 25 0.76 -9.35 -5.85
CA GLN A 25 1.58 -8.71 -6.88
C GLN A 25 2.80 -9.56 -7.26
N SER A 26 3.08 -10.61 -6.52
CA SER A 26 4.27 -11.45 -6.65
C SER A 26 3.96 -12.88 -7.11
N ASP A 27 2.82 -13.11 -7.73
CA ASP A 27 2.34 -14.44 -8.14
C ASP A 27 2.33 -15.43 -6.96
N ASN A 28 1.89 -14.98 -5.78
CA ASN A 28 1.84 -15.76 -4.52
C ASN A 28 3.22 -16.26 -4.06
N LYS A 29 4.29 -15.59 -4.46
CA LYS A 29 5.68 -15.94 -4.14
C LYS A 29 6.29 -14.93 -3.19
N PRO A 30 7.41 -15.26 -2.53
CA PRO A 30 8.10 -14.32 -1.67
C PRO A 30 8.52 -13.04 -2.38
N ALA A 31 8.52 -11.94 -1.63
CA ALA A 31 8.94 -10.63 -2.09
C ALA A 31 9.98 -10.02 -1.17
N ILE A 32 10.94 -9.33 -1.75
CA ILE A 32 11.88 -8.45 -1.07
C ILE A 32 11.55 -7.02 -1.47
N SER A 33 11.46 -6.12 -0.49
CA SER A 33 11.18 -4.72 -0.72
C SER A 33 12.12 -3.83 0.10
N GLY A 34 12.22 -2.58 -0.31
CA GLY A 34 13.00 -1.59 0.40
C GLY A 34 12.54 -0.19 0.09
N SER A 35 12.86 0.74 0.97
CA SER A 35 12.56 2.16 0.81
C SER A 35 13.68 3.05 1.28
N VAL A 36 13.72 4.25 0.72
CA VAL A 36 14.53 5.38 1.22
C VAL A 36 13.59 6.57 1.32
N ASP A 37 13.55 7.19 2.50
CA ASP A 37 12.63 8.27 2.82
C ASP A 37 13.36 9.48 3.35
N TYR A 38 12.92 10.65 2.93
CA TYR A 38 13.35 11.95 3.41
C TYR A 38 12.16 12.68 4.05
N SER A 39 12.39 13.33 5.18
CA SER A 39 11.43 14.21 5.81
C SER A 39 12.05 15.51 6.29
N HIS A 40 11.27 16.56 6.24
CA HIS A 40 11.61 17.89 6.73
C HIS A 40 10.69 18.28 7.89
N ILE A 41 11.21 19.07 8.84
CA ILE A 41 10.46 19.51 10.03
C ILE A 41 9.17 20.26 9.69
N SER A 42 9.07 20.86 8.51
CA SER A 42 7.85 21.52 8.02
C SER A 42 6.67 20.56 7.81
N GLY A 43 6.95 19.25 7.69
CA GLY A 43 5.99 18.22 7.32
C GLY A 43 6.16 17.71 5.89
N PHE A 44 6.93 18.38 5.05
CA PHE A 44 7.25 17.88 3.71
C PHE A 44 8.06 16.58 3.79
N TYR A 45 7.71 15.61 2.95
CA TYR A 45 8.46 14.38 2.77
C TYR A 45 8.50 13.94 1.30
N ALA A 46 9.50 13.15 0.97
CA ALA A 46 9.62 12.48 -0.31
C ALA A 46 10.34 11.14 -0.11
N GLY A 47 10.05 10.18 -0.95
CA GLY A 47 10.69 8.88 -0.84
C GLY A 47 10.53 8.05 -2.10
N THR A 48 11.16 6.88 -2.05
CA THR A 48 11.05 5.84 -3.05
C THR A 48 10.98 4.48 -2.38
N TRP A 49 10.18 3.60 -2.96
CA TRP A 49 10.03 2.23 -2.53
C TRP A 49 10.11 1.31 -3.75
N ALA A 50 10.64 0.12 -3.58
CA ALA A 50 10.72 -0.85 -4.64
C ALA A 50 10.49 -2.27 -4.12
N SER A 51 9.96 -3.13 -4.95
CA SER A 51 9.76 -4.56 -4.71
C SER A 51 9.82 -5.34 -5.99
N ASN A 52 10.21 -6.62 -5.90
CA ASN A 52 9.93 -7.54 -6.97
C ASN A 52 8.42 -7.75 -7.10
N VAL A 53 7.98 -7.90 -8.33
CA VAL A 53 6.61 -8.26 -8.73
C VAL A 53 6.66 -9.34 -9.80
N ASP A 54 5.53 -9.97 -10.07
CA ASP A 54 5.41 -11.00 -11.10
C ASP A 54 3.99 -10.99 -11.67
N PHE A 55 3.76 -10.17 -12.67
CA PHE A 55 2.51 -10.11 -13.43
C PHE A 55 2.72 -9.51 -14.81
N MET A 56 1.72 -9.65 -15.67
CA MET A 56 1.73 -9.09 -17.01
C MET A 56 1.12 -7.69 -17.04
N ILE A 57 1.77 -6.79 -17.76
CA ILE A 57 1.22 -5.49 -18.15
C ILE A 57 1.18 -5.47 -19.68
N ASN A 58 -0.01 -5.49 -20.25
CA ASN A 58 -0.21 -5.75 -21.67
C ASN A 58 0.50 -7.07 -22.06
N ASP A 59 1.46 -7.05 -22.97
CA ASP A 59 2.24 -8.21 -23.36
C ASP A 59 3.64 -8.29 -22.70
N ASP A 60 3.92 -7.40 -21.74
CA ASP A 60 5.20 -7.32 -21.06
C ASP A 60 5.16 -7.96 -19.66
N ASP A 61 6.20 -8.71 -19.33
CA ASP A 61 6.42 -9.21 -17.98
C ASP A 61 6.92 -8.10 -17.05
N ALA A 62 6.16 -7.78 -16.03
CA ALA A 62 6.61 -6.91 -14.94
C ALA A 62 7.34 -7.74 -13.88
N HIS A 63 8.59 -7.35 -13.57
CA HIS A 63 9.43 -8.01 -12.56
C HIS A 63 9.79 -7.10 -11.41
N LEU A 64 9.68 -5.78 -11.58
CA LEU A 64 10.05 -4.76 -10.61
C LEU A 64 8.97 -3.68 -10.57
N GLU A 65 8.58 -3.30 -9.38
CA GLU A 65 7.83 -2.08 -9.11
C GLU A 65 8.75 -1.08 -8.41
N MET A 66 8.73 0.17 -8.86
CA MET A 66 9.35 1.31 -8.20
C MET A 66 8.31 2.39 -8.00
N ASP A 67 8.15 2.83 -6.78
CA ASP A 67 7.26 3.93 -6.45
C ASP A 67 8.06 5.16 -6.07
N ILE A 68 7.62 6.32 -6.54
CA ILE A 68 8.15 7.62 -6.14
C ILE A 68 6.99 8.41 -5.56
N TYR A 69 7.18 8.99 -4.39
CA TYR A 69 6.15 9.75 -3.71
C TYR A 69 6.71 11.00 -3.04
N ALA A 70 5.83 11.98 -2.90
CA ALA A 70 6.07 13.19 -2.14
C ALA A 70 4.76 13.66 -1.52
N GLY A 71 4.86 14.29 -0.37
CA GLY A 71 3.67 14.76 0.33
C GLY A 71 3.97 15.71 1.48
N TYR A 72 2.92 15.97 2.21
CA TYR A 72 2.93 16.84 3.37
C TYR A 72 2.08 16.23 4.49
N ALA A 73 2.67 16.04 5.64
CA ALA A 73 2.03 15.42 6.80
C ALA A 73 2.19 16.30 8.05
N GLY A 74 1.20 16.26 8.92
CA GLY A 74 1.21 17.02 10.16
C GLY A 74 -0.01 16.71 11.03
N GLU A 75 -0.21 17.54 12.05
CA GLU A 75 -1.35 17.46 12.94
C GLU A 75 -2.11 18.78 12.94
N PHE A 76 -3.45 18.70 13.00
CA PHE A 76 -4.27 19.87 13.24
C PHE A 76 -4.11 20.33 14.70
N HIS A 77 -4.05 21.63 14.90
CA HIS A 77 -3.77 22.22 16.18
C HIS A 77 -4.78 21.75 17.26
N ASN A 78 -4.26 21.19 18.35
CA ASN A 78 -4.95 20.90 19.62
C ASN A 78 -6.08 19.86 19.59
N ASN A 79 -6.25 19.05 18.56
CA ASN A 79 -7.30 18.03 18.53
C ASN A 79 -6.81 16.59 18.31
N GLY A 80 -5.50 16.40 18.13
CA GLY A 80 -4.92 15.06 17.97
C GLY A 80 -5.21 14.40 16.61
N ILE A 81 -5.78 15.14 15.65
CA ILE A 81 -6.04 14.63 14.30
C ILE A 81 -4.79 14.85 13.46
N ALA A 82 -4.20 13.77 12.96
CA ALA A 82 -3.12 13.80 11.99
C ALA A 82 -3.66 13.74 10.55
N TYR A 83 -2.96 14.39 9.64
CA TYR A 83 -3.27 14.38 8.22
C TYR A 83 -2.03 14.08 7.39
N ASP A 84 -2.24 13.52 6.22
CA ASP A 84 -1.23 13.26 5.21
C ASP A 84 -1.85 13.45 3.83
N VAL A 85 -1.21 14.23 2.97
CA VAL A 85 -1.62 14.44 1.58
C VAL A 85 -0.40 14.32 0.67
N GLY A 86 -0.56 13.68 -0.46
CA GLY A 86 0.58 13.47 -1.33
C GLY A 86 0.22 12.96 -2.72
N VAL A 87 1.26 12.72 -3.48
CA VAL A 87 1.22 12.16 -4.82
C VAL A 87 2.16 10.97 -4.89
N LEU A 88 1.79 9.97 -5.65
CA LEU A 88 2.57 8.75 -5.84
C LEU A 88 2.55 8.36 -7.32
N ARG A 89 3.71 7.96 -7.83
CA ARG A 89 3.83 7.37 -9.15
C ARG A 89 4.29 5.93 -9.03
N TYR A 90 3.52 5.02 -9.63
CA TYR A 90 3.89 3.62 -9.82
C TYR A 90 4.66 3.48 -11.12
N ILE A 91 5.84 2.88 -11.07
CA ILE A 91 6.73 2.67 -12.21
C ILE A 91 7.05 1.19 -12.31
N TYR A 92 6.85 0.62 -13.50
CA TYR A 92 7.17 -0.78 -13.80
C TYR A 92 8.22 -0.81 -14.93
N PRO A 93 9.52 -0.77 -14.59
CA PRO A 93 10.58 -0.74 -15.59
C PRO A 93 10.52 -1.94 -16.55
N GLY A 94 10.80 -1.68 -17.82
CA GLY A 94 10.78 -2.70 -18.85
C GLY A 94 9.39 -3.04 -19.40
N THR A 95 8.35 -2.31 -18.98
CA THR A 95 6.99 -2.49 -19.49
C THR A 95 6.53 -1.24 -20.25
N ASP A 96 5.60 -1.42 -21.17
CA ASP A 96 4.95 -0.32 -21.89
C ASP A 96 3.54 -0.09 -21.36
N GLY A 97 3.26 1.17 -20.97
CA GLY A 97 1.94 1.61 -20.50
C GLY A 97 1.57 1.20 -19.07
N GLY A 98 2.53 0.66 -18.28
CA GLY A 98 2.27 0.22 -16.91
C GLY A 98 2.37 1.31 -15.84
N ASN A 99 2.97 2.46 -16.16
CA ASN A 99 3.19 3.53 -15.20
C ASN A 99 1.94 4.38 -15.01
N TRP A 100 1.64 4.75 -13.77
CA TRP A 100 0.47 5.57 -13.49
C TRP A 100 0.63 6.35 -12.19
N ASN A 101 -0.19 7.40 -12.02
CA ASN A 101 -0.13 8.32 -10.90
C ASN A 101 -1.36 8.21 -10.01
N GLU A 102 -1.16 8.49 -8.74
CA GLU A 102 -2.21 8.53 -7.73
C GLU A 102 -2.02 9.76 -6.84
N VAL A 103 -3.11 10.43 -6.49
CA VAL A 103 -3.13 11.41 -5.41
C VAL A 103 -3.80 10.77 -4.21
N TYR A 104 -3.31 11.07 -3.03
CA TYR A 104 -3.84 10.45 -1.81
C TYR A 104 -3.98 11.45 -0.67
N GLY A 105 -4.87 11.13 0.25
CA GLY A 105 -5.03 11.83 1.50
C GLY A 105 -5.48 10.88 2.59
N SER A 106 -5.11 11.18 3.83
CA SER A 106 -5.56 10.43 5.00
C SER A 106 -5.73 11.32 6.23
N LEU A 107 -6.60 10.86 7.11
CA LEU A 107 -6.80 11.41 8.45
C LEU A 107 -6.67 10.28 9.45
N SER A 108 -6.05 10.54 10.59
CA SER A 108 -5.97 9.58 11.69
C SER A 108 -6.26 10.25 13.01
N TYR A 109 -6.94 9.52 13.89
CA TYR A 109 -7.31 9.97 15.23
C TYR A 109 -7.31 8.76 16.17
N HIS A 110 -6.51 8.81 17.23
CA HIS A 110 -6.27 7.68 18.14
C HIS A 110 -5.90 6.41 17.36
N TYR A 111 -6.74 5.38 17.41
CA TYR A 111 -6.49 4.08 16.81
C TYR A 111 -7.03 3.97 15.37
N PHE A 112 -7.74 5.00 14.89
CA PHE A 112 -8.48 4.94 13.63
C PHE A 112 -7.82 5.76 12.54
N SER A 113 -7.91 5.29 11.32
CA SER A 113 -7.49 6.02 10.12
C SER A 113 -8.51 5.90 8.99
N LEU A 114 -8.58 6.95 8.20
CA LEU A 114 -9.36 7.03 6.97
C LEU A 114 -8.41 7.43 5.86
N GLY A 115 -8.46 6.77 4.72
CA GLY A 115 -7.65 7.11 3.56
C GLY A 115 -8.46 7.11 2.28
N ILE A 116 -8.01 7.90 1.32
CA ILE A 116 -8.52 7.95 -0.03
C ILE A 116 -7.34 8.08 -0.99
N SER A 117 -7.37 7.31 -2.08
CA SER A 117 -6.39 7.37 -3.14
C SER A 117 -7.13 7.40 -4.48
N HIS A 118 -6.79 8.35 -5.34
CA HIS A 118 -7.48 8.56 -6.61
C HIS A 118 -6.50 8.64 -7.77
N SER A 119 -6.86 7.99 -8.87
CA SER A 119 -6.16 8.12 -10.15
C SER A 119 -7.15 8.41 -11.26
N GLY A 120 -6.78 9.32 -12.15
CA GLY A 120 -7.49 9.52 -13.42
C GLY A 120 -7.05 8.56 -14.52
N ASP A 121 -6.07 7.71 -14.22
CA ASP A 121 -5.46 6.75 -15.16
C ASP A 121 -5.05 5.47 -14.39
N VAL A 122 -6.03 4.85 -13.70
CA VAL A 122 -5.76 3.69 -12.86
C VAL A 122 -5.16 2.54 -13.69
N TYR A 123 -4.03 2.02 -13.24
CA TYR A 123 -3.29 0.95 -13.93
C TYR A 123 -2.81 1.30 -15.36
N GLY A 124 -2.80 2.59 -15.75
CA GLY A 124 -2.53 3.00 -17.12
C GLY A 124 -3.68 2.76 -18.09
N SER A 125 -4.89 2.56 -17.60
CA SER A 125 -6.09 2.25 -18.40
C SER A 125 -6.70 3.46 -19.12
N GLY A 126 -6.32 4.67 -18.73
CA GLY A 126 -6.99 5.91 -19.17
C GLY A 126 -8.29 6.21 -18.44
N GLU A 127 -8.69 5.37 -17.48
CA GLU A 127 -9.95 5.44 -16.74
C GLU A 127 -9.70 5.70 -15.25
N LYS A 128 -10.73 6.17 -14.55
CA LYS A 128 -10.62 6.54 -13.14
C LYS A 128 -10.76 5.34 -12.21
N GLY A 129 -10.05 5.41 -11.09
CA GLY A 129 -10.24 4.52 -9.95
C GLY A 129 -9.98 5.25 -8.65
N THR A 130 -10.81 4.98 -7.63
CA THR A 130 -10.70 5.57 -6.30
C THR A 130 -10.74 4.47 -5.25
N TYR A 131 -9.72 4.44 -4.40
CA TYR A 131 -9.61 3.49 -3.31
C TYR A 131 -9.83 4.19 -1.98
N TYR A 132 -10.75 3.64 -1.18
CA TYR A 132 -11.07 4.09 0.17
C TYR A 132 -10.60 3.05 1.16
N ASN A 133 -10.01 3.48 2.28
CA ASN A 133 -9.64 2.54 3.33
C ASN A 133 -9.93 3.07 4.73
N LEU A 134 -10.34 2.14 5.58
CA LEU A 134 -10.47 2.28 7.02
C LEU A 134 -9.38 1.43 7.67
N GLY A 135 -8.73 1.98 8.69
CA GLY A 135 -7.72 1.27 9.46
C GLY A 135 -7.95 1.38 10.95
N VAL A 136 -7.54 0.36 11.67
CA VAL A 136 -7.43 0.35 13.13
C VAL A 136 -6.05 -0.19 13.49
N ASN A 137 -5.36 0.52 14.36
CA ASN A 137 -4.14 0.04 15.02
C ASN A 137 -4.36 0.11 16.52
N TYR A 138 -4.32 -1.04 17.18
CA TYR A 138 -4.60 -1.13 18.61
C TYR A 138 -3.48 -1.87 19.34
N PRO A 139 -2.88 -1.26 20.37
CA PRO A 139 -1.84 -1.90 21.16
C PRO A 139 -2.44 -2.98 22.07
N LEU A 140 -1.96 -4.21 21.91
CA LEU A 140 -2.26 -5.35 22.77
C LEU A 140 -1.15 -5.51 23.82
N PRO A 141 -1.38 -6.35 24.88
CA PRO A 141 -0.33 -6.70 25.81
C PRO A 141 0.91 -7.31 25.12
N ALA A 142 2.05 -7.26 25.80
CA ALA A 142 3.34 -7.83 25.36
C ALA A 142 3.95 -7.16 24.12
N GLY A 143 3.62 -5.89 23.84
CA GLY A 143 4.17 -5.16 22.71
C GLY A 143 3.65 -5.61 21.35
N ILE A 144 2.53 -6.32 21.33
CA ILE A 144 1.85 -6.77 20.11
C ILE A 144 0.92 -5.65 19.62
N ASN A 145 0.95 -5.33 18.34
CA ASN A 145 -0.02 -4.43 17.71
C ASN A 145 -1.01 -5.23 16.88
N LEU A 146 -2.30 -4.92 17.05
CA LEU A 146 -3.38 -5.42 16.21
C LEU A 146 -3.66 -4.39 15.12
N GLY A 147 -3.59 -4.80 13.87
CA GLY A 147 -3.99 -4.01 12.71
C GLY A 147 -5.23 -4.59 12.07
N LEU A 148 -6.22 -3.73 11.79
CA LEU A 148 -7.40 -4.06 11.01
C LEU A 148 -7.48 -3.12 9.83
N GLY A 149 -7.84 -3.64 8.66
CA GLY A 149 -8.01 -2.88 7.44
C GLY A 149 -9.24 -3.30 6.68
N LEU A 150 -9.95 -2.31 6.14
CA LEU A 150 -11.07 -2.48 5.22
C LEU A 150 -10.84 -1.54 4.05
N GLY A 151 -10.78 -2.09 2.84
CA GLY A 151 -10.59 -1.34 1.62
C GLY A 151 -11.73 -1.51 0.64
N TYR A 152 -12.03 -0.46 -0.10
CA TYR A 152 -13.03 -0.44 -1.14
C TYR A 152 -12.50 0.31 -2.36
N TYR A 153 -12.41 -0.38 -3.49
CA TYR A 153 -12.06 0.18 -4.78
C TYR A 153 -13.33 0.45 -5.59
N ASP A 154 -13.47 1.68 -6.07
CA ASP A 154 -14.49 2.11 -7.01
C ASP A 154 -13.81 2.43 -8.34
N TYR A 155 -14.14 1.69 -9.39
CA TYR A 155 -13.58 1.83 -10.72
C TYR A 155 -14.61 2.40 -11.69
N ASP A 156 -14.17 3.21 -12.62
CA ASP A 156 -14.97 3.46 -13.83
C ASP A 156 -15.22 2.12 -14.56
N ARG A 157 -16.41 1.99 -15.13
CA ARG A 157 -16.87 0.72 -15.73
C ARG A 157 -15.91 0.16 -16.79
N ASP A 158 -15.23 1.04 -17.50
CA ASP A 158 -14.39 0.65 -18.63
C ASP A 158 -12.99 0.18 -18.23
N VAL A 159 -12.61 0.27 -16.94
CA VAL A 159 -11.34 -0.28 -16.45
C VAL A 159 -11.23 -1.78 -16.72
N PHE A 160 -12.28 -2.53 -16.43
CA PHE A 160 -12.34 -3.98 -16.62
C PHE A 160 -13.34 -4.41 -17.70
N GLY A 161 -14.05 -3.45 -18.31
CA GLY A 161 -15.01 -3.69 -19.38
C GLY A 161 -16.41 -4.05 -18.90
N SER A 162 -17.37 -3.97 -19.83
CA SER A 162 -18.76 -4.27 -19.56
C SER A 162 -18.96 -5.75 -19.19
N GLY A 163 -19.86 -6.01 -18.24
CA GLY A 163 -20.13 -7.35 -17.73
C GLY A 163 -19.25 -7.79 -16.56
N ASN A 164 -18.22 -7.03 -16.24
CA ASN A 164 -17.41 -7.23 -15.05
C ASN A 164 -17.88 -6.32 -13.91
N PRO A 165 -17.61 -6.67 -12.64
CA PRO A 165 -17.79 -5.75 -11.52
C PRO A 165 -16.96 -4.47 -11.71
N ASP A 166 -17.41 -3.35 -11.13
CA ASP A 166 -16.72 -2.06 -11.11
C ASP A 166 -16.27 -1.66 -9.70
N SER A 167 -16.27 -2.60 -8.78
CA SER A 167 -15.82 -2.41 -7.40
C SER A 167 -15.20 -3.67 -6.82
N ALA A 168 -14.36 -3.49 -5.81
CA ALA A 168 -13.73 -4.58 -5.08
C ALA A 168 -13.54 -4.20 -3.62
N THR A 169 -13.74 -5.16 -2.71
CA THR A 169 -13.54 -4.97 -1.28
C THR A 169 -12.47 -5.92 -0.76
N ASP A 170 -11.58 -5.41 0.07
CA ASP A 170 -10.54 -6.19 0.70
C ASP A 170 -10.55 -6.03 2.24
N TYR A 171 -10.05 -7.05 2.93
CA TYR A 171 -10.00 -7.15 4.38
C TYR A 171 -8.61 -7.57 4.81
N LEU A 172 -8.10 -6.97 5.87
CA LEU A 172 -6.81 -7.32 6.45
C LEU A 172 -6.91 -7.37 7.98
N VAL A 173 -6.39 -8.43 8.58
CA VAL A 173 -6.16 -8.55 10.02
C VAL A 173 -4.70 -8.90 10.22
N GLY A 174 -3.98 -8.11 11.02
CA GLY A 174 -2.56 -8.33 11.23
C GLY A 174 -2.17 -8.20 12.70
N LEU A 175 -1.15 -8.96 13.07
CA LEU A 175 -0.44 -8.84 14.33
C LEU A 175 1.01 -8.51 14.04
N SER A 176 1.57 -7.53 14.73
CA SER A 176 2.97 -7.16 14.60
C SER A 176 3.64 -7.00 15.96
N LYS A 177 4.93 -7.26 15.99
CA LYS A 177 5.75 -7.10 17.17
C LYS A 177 7.20 -6.79 16.78
N ASP A 178 7.81 -5.87 17.49
CA ASP A 178 9.25 -5.63 17.42
C ASP A 178 9.99 -6.69 18.25
N PHE A 179 10.97 -7.32 17.62
CA PHE A 179 11.81 -8.32 18.24
C PHE A 179 13.25 -8.20 17.71
N ALA A 180 14.22 -8.02 18.61
CA ALA A 180 15.64 -7.97 18.30
C ALA A 180 16.01 -6.97 17.17
N GLY A 181 15.32 -5.83 17.10
CA GLY A 181 15.54 -4.79 16.10
C GLY A 181 14.83 -5.03 14.77
N PHE A 182 14.03 -6.06 14.67
CA PHE A 182 13.18 -6.36 13.51
C PHE A 182 11.71 -6.22 13.88
N GLU A 183 10.87 -5.86 12.91
CA GLU A 183 9.43 -5.99 13.03
C GLU A 183 8.99 -7.30 12.39
N LEU A 184 8.27 -8.12 13.17
CA LEU A 184 7.62 -9.34 12.71
C LEU A 184 6.15 -9.05 12.50
N ASN A 185 5.58 -9.48 11.38
CA ASN A 185 4.17 -9.31 11.06
C ASN A 185 3.57 -10.63 10.55
N LEU A 186 2.40 -10.98 11.08
CA LEU A 186 1.56 -12.05 10.58
C LEU A 186 0.19 -11.46 10.26
N SER A 187 -0.22 -11.56 9.00
CA SER A 187 -1.48 -11.00 8.52
C SER A 187 -2.33 -12.06 7.85
N TYR A 188 -3.63 -11.84 7.90
CA TYR A 188 -4.63 -12.56 7.12
C TYR A 188 -5.33 -11.57 6.19
N SER A 189 -5.30 -11.86 4.89
CA SER A 189 -5.93 -11.07 3.83
C SER A 189 -7.04 -11.86 3.16
N ASN A 190 -8.14 -11.21 2.86
CA ASN A 190 -9.23 -11.77 2.08
C ASN A 190 -9.94 -10.67 1.29
N THR A 191 -10.80 -11.07 0.37
CA THR A 191 -11.54 -10.17 -0.51
C THR A 191 -12.97 -10.69 -0.72
N ASN A 192 -13.82 -9.84 -1.31
CA ASN A 192 -15.16 -10.24 -1.73
C ASN A 192 -15.14 -10.94 -3.11
N SER A 193 -16.29 -11.39 -3.56
CA SER A 193 -16.45 -12.07 -4.86
C SER A 193 -16.08 -11.16 -6.04
N ASN A 194 -16.43 -9.88 -5.98
CA ASN A 194 -16.07 -8.93 -7.03
C ASN A 194 -14.55 -8.85 -7.24
N ALA A 195 -13.79 -8.76 -6.16
CA ALA A 195 -12.32 -8.75 -6.25
C ALA A 195 -11.78 -10.03 -6.88
N LYS A 196 -12.34 -11.18 -6.53
CA LYS A 196 -11.95 -12.48 -7.12
C LYS A 196 -12.28 -12.56 -8.61
N ASP A 197 -13.41 -11.98 -9.02
CA ASP A 197 -13.79 -11.88 -10.43
C ASP A 197 -12.87 -10.94 -11.22
N LEU A 198 -12.49 -9.79 -10.61
CA LEU A 198 -11.64 -8.79 -11.27
C LEU A 198 -10.16 -9.19 -11.32
N TYR A 199 -9.61 -9.68 -10.22
CA TYR A 199 -8.16 -9.92 -10.05
C TYR A 199 -7.77 -11.40 -10.25
N GLY A 200 -8.75 -12.29 -10.26
CA GLY A 200 -8.56 -13.73 -10.27
C GLY A 200 -8.49 -14.32 -8.85
N SER A 201 -9.19 -15.42 -8.63
CA SER A 201 -9.24 -16.10 -7.34
C SER A 201 -7.85 -16.51 -6.85
N LYS A 202 -6.98 -16.96 -7.74
CA LYS A 202 -5.59 -17.32 -7.41
C LYS A 202 -4.86 -16.20 -6.65
N TYR A 203 -5.13 -14.94 -7.00
CA TYR A 203 -4.43 -13.76 -6.43
C TYR A 203 -5.19 -13.08 -5.30
N ALA A 204 -6.52 -13.19 -5.31
CA ALA A 204 -7.42 -12.48 -4.38
C ALA A 204 -8.06 -13.37 -3.31
N ASP A 205 -7.79 -14.67 -3.31
CA ASP A 205 -8.25 -15.58 -2.26
C ASP A 205 -7.61 -15.27 -0.91
N SER A 206 -8.27 -15.76 0.14
CA SER A 206 -7.75 -15.65 1.50
C SER A 206 -6.37 -16.27 1.66
N ARG A 207 -5.50 -15.60 2.41
CA ARG A 207 -4.15 -16.07 2.68
C ARG A 207 -3.57 -15.49 3.95
N PHE A 208 -2.62 -16.22 4.53
CA PHE A 208 -1.73 -15.68 5.53
C PHE A 208 -0.48 -15.12 4.87
N ILE A 209 0.02 -14.02 5.42
CA ILE A 209 1.23 -13.34 4.98
C ILE A 209 2.12 -13.18 6.20
N PHE A 210 3.35 -13.65 6.10
CA PHE A 210 4.38 -13.42 7.10
C PHE A 210 5.44 -12.47 6.54
N SER A 211 5.82 -11.47 7.32
CA SER A 211 6.90 -10.56 6.94
C SER A 211 7.84 -10.26 8.11
N ILE A 212 9.07 -9.94 7.76
CA ILE A 212 10.10 -9.41 8.65
C ILE A 212 10.70 -8.18 8.01
N SER A 213 10.83 -7.11 8.78
CA SER A 213 11.38 -5.84 8.28
C SER A 213 12.33 -5.21 9.28
N LYS A 214 13.20 -4.35 8.75
CA LYS A 214 14.11 -3.53 9.54
C LYS A 214 14.17 -2.13 8.97
N SER A 215 14.10 -1.14 9.85
CA SER A 215 14.29 0.27 9.55
C SER A 215 15.63 0.78 10.13
N MET A 216 16.25 1.74 9.42
CA MET A 216 17.56 2.32 9.75
C MET A 216 17.49 3.84 9.63
#